data_7ae7629250f6eeb6fadd29a183f2ceee
#
_entry.id   7ae7629250f6eeb6fadd29a183f2ceee
#
_cell.length_a   1.000
_cell.length_b   1.000
_cell.length_c   1.000
_cell.angle_alpha   90.00
_cell.angle_beta   90.00
_cell.angle_gamma   90.00
#
_symmetry.space_group_name_H-M   'P 1'
#
loop_
_entity.id
_entity.type
_entity.pdbx_description
1 polymer ?
#
loop_
_entity_poly.entity_id
_entity_poly.type
_entity_poly.pdbx_seq_one_letter_code
_entity_poly.pdbx_strand_id
1 'polypeptide(L)'
;MIYYSYKSIASAIFCIAGTIAGSQVLAGDIVLSLEEPTVNSTYSGVANIRGWVVGSAGIERVELYVDGALATNVPSGGLRPDIGAAYPSYPDSSKSGFSMAFNYSNLAAGQHTVSVRAVDKSGAVEDASATFSVARFDNPFIDDAAKVSLDGATVSLDGQAIVINNLTADGKTYDVRLDWRTAAQGYAITQITPTGSPPPTGDFSGTYEYNLSLVSNTCPTQLEPNIVNTLTFNQSGTQLTGTDGYTKAPLTGTIDAQSNFSFTTKTQIDMPPCKLEQNSNGTGNLIGQTIA
;
A
#
# COMPACT_ATOMS: atom_id res chain seq x y z
N MET A 1 49.08 20.98 -40.52
CA MET A 1 49.81 20.99 -39.24
C MET A 1 50.00 22.44 -38.85
N ILE A 2 49.05 23.04 -38.09
CA ILE A 2 49.07 24.43 -37.65
C ILE A 2 48.86 24.41 -36.13
N TYR A 3 49.94 24.78 -35.41
CA TYR A 3 49.91 24.96 -33.96
C TYR A 3 49.43 26.37 -33.64
N TYR A 4 48.38 26.50 -32.77
CA TYR A 4 48.04 27.74 -32.10
C TYR A 4 48.45 27.69 -30.62
N SER A 5 49.39 28.59 -30.28
CA SER A 5 49.86 28.84 -28.93
C SER A 5 48.95 29.86 -28.25
N TYR A 6 48.31 29.54 -27.12
CA TYR A 6 47.60 30.50 -26.28
C TYR A 6 48.49 30.84 -25.08
N LYS A 7 48.84 32.14 -25.00
CA LYS A 7 49.46 32.75 -23.81
C LYS A 7 48.44 32.94 -22.72
N SER A 8 48.70 32.34 -21.56
CA SER A 8 47.94 32.60 -20.34
C SER A 8 48.30 33.97 -19.75
N ILE A 9 47.30 34.82 -19.58
CA ILE A 9 47.41 36.02 -18.76
C ILE A 9 46.87 35.64 -17.38
N ALA A 10 47.77 35.54 -16.40
CA ALA A 10 47.41 35.32 -15.01
C ALA A 10 46.87 36.65 -14.42
N SER A 11 45.58 36.78 -14.20
CA SER A 11 44.97 37.86 -13.46
C SER A 11 44.79 37.38 -12.00
N ALA A 12 45.59 37.94 -11.10
CA ALA A 12 45.49 37.66 -9.66
C ALA A 12 44.26 38.42 -9.13
N ILE A 13 43.17 37.71 -8.91
CA ILE A 13 42.03 38.23 -8.15
C ILE A 13 42.26 37.88 -6.67
N PHE A 14 42.47 38.90 -5.88
CA PHE A 14 42.57 38.82 -4.41
C PHE A 14 41.16 38.66 -3.85
N CYS A 15 40.68 37.41 -3.69
CA CYS A 15 39.46 37.15 -2.98
C CYS A 15 39.68 37.21 -1.49
N ILE A 16 39.12 38.24 -0.83
CA ILE A 16 38.94 38.29 0.62
C ILE A 16 37.93 37.19 0.96
N ALA A 17 38.45 36.07 1.48
CA ALA A 17 37.63 35.02 2.05
C ALA A 17 37.02 35.49 3.35
N GLY A 18 35.85 36.12 3.30
CA GLY A 18 34.98 36.26 4.44
C GLY A 18 34.46 34.87 4.78
N THR A 19 34.95 34.27 5.87
CA THR A 19 34.36 33.06 6.46
C THR A 19 32.98 33.40 6.99
N ILE A 20 31.96 33.26 6.17
CA ILE A 20 30.60 33.10 6.65
C ILE A 20 30.59 31.70 7.28
N ALA A 21 30.69 31.62 8.60
CA ALA A 21 30.36 30.43 9.35
C ALA A 21 28.84 30.23 9.20
N GLY A 22 28.43 29.67 8.05
CA GLY A 22 27.11 29.11 7.89
C GLY A 22 27.01 27.96 8.86
N SER A 23 26.20 28.11 9.92
CA SER A 23 25.76 26.99 10.73
C SER A 23 25.16 25.96 9.75
N GLN A 24 25.91 24.90 9.48
CA GLN A 24 25.36 23.73 8.81
C GLN A 24 24.34 23.16 9.80
N VAL A 25 23.07 23.44 9.59
CA VAL A 25 22.00 22.68 10.20
C VAL A 25 22.17 21.28 9.61
N LEU A 26 22.75 20.37 10.38
CA LEU A 26 22.74 18.96 10.05
C LEU A 26 21.27 18.60 9.94
N ALA A 27 20.84 18.20 8.74
CA ALA A 27 19.51 17.66 8.55
C ALA A 27 19.32 16.54 9.57
N GLY A 28 18.27 16.63 10.38
CA GLY A 28 18.00 15.63 11.41
C GLY A 28 17.81 14.28 10.72
N ASP A 29 18.40 13.24 11.29
CA ASP A 29 18.17 11.88 10.84
C ASP A 29 16.81 11.43 11.40
N ILE A 30 15.84 11.20 10.50
CA ILE A 30 14.48 10.77 10.83
C ILE A 30 14.31 9.33 10.38
N VAL A 31 13.80 8.47 11.26
CA VAL A 31 13.39 7.11 10.93
C VAL A 31 11.88 7.02 11.15
N LEU A 32 11.13 6.74 10.09
CA LEU A 32 9.68 6.75 10.05
C LEU A 32 9.16 5.39 9.57
N SER A 33 8.13 4.87 10.23
CA SER A 33 7.42 3.65 9.82
C SER A 33 5.92 3.87 9.88
N LEU A 34 5.24 3.70 8.75
CA LEU A 34 3.79 3.60 8.66
C LEU A 34 3.39 2.13 8.77
N GLU A 35 2.74 1.75 9.88
CA GLU A 35 2.32 0.37 10.16
C GLU A 35 0.90 0.08 9.67
N GLU A 36 0.04 1.10 9.63
CA GLU A 36 -1.34 1.03 9.14
C GLU A 36 -1.73 2.37 8.49
N PRO A 37 -2.34 2.36 7.27
CA PRO A 37 -2.76 1.20 6.50
C PRO A 37 -1.57 0.38 5.96
N THR A 38 -1.80 -0.94 5.80
CA THR A 38 -0.84 -1.84 5.16
C THR A 38 -0.99 -1.78 3.64
N VAL A 39 0.11 -1.81 2.93
CA VAL A 39 0.13 -1.79 1.46
C VAL A 39 -0.72 -2.94 0.90
N ASN A 40 -1.52 -2.66 -0.13
CA ASN A 40 -2.42 -3.59 -0.83
C ASN A 40 -3.51 -4.24 0.05
N SER A 41 -3.75 -3.73 1.24
CA SER A 41 -4.88 -4.16 2.07
C SER A 41 -6.15 -3.39 1.75
N THR A 42 -7.30 -3.98 2.03
CA THR A 42 -8.60 -3.30 1.88
C THR A 42 -9.12 -2.87 3.25
N TYR A 43 -9.61 -1.65 3.32
CA TYR A 43 -10.19 -1.05 4.52
C TYR A 43 -11.65 -0.68 4.30
N SER A 44 -12.44 -0.79 5.35
CA SER A 44 -13.85 -0.38 5.39
C SER A 44 -14.18 0.20 6.76
N GLY A 45 -15.07 1.17 6.81
CA GLY A 45 -15.48 1.80 8.06
C GLY A 45 -14.34 2.53 8.77
N VAL A 46 -14.31 2.43 10.11
CA VAL A 46 -13.28 3.07 10.93
C VAL A 46 -12.16 2.08 11.25
N ALA A 47 -10.94 2.47 10.94
CA ALA A 47 -9.72 1.79 11.34
C ALA A 47 -8.65 2.82 11.73
N ASN A 48 -7.42 2.38 11.96
CA ASN A 48 -6.35 3.28 12.38
C ASN A 48 -5.51 3.78 11.20
N ILE A 49 -4.98 4.99 11.36
CA ILE A 49 -3.68 5.39 10.79
C ILE A 49 -2.70 5.32 11.94
N ARG A 50 -1.65 4.51 11.85
CA ARG A 50 -0.67 4.38 12.93
C ARG A 50 0.72 4.00 12.46
N GLY A 51 1.69 4.29 13.30
CA GLY A 51 3.08 3.96 13.11
C GLY A 51 3.94 4.52 14.22
N TRP A 52 5.20 4.72 13.91
CA TRP A 52 6.14 5.35 14.83
C TRP A 52 7.16 6.19 14.06
N VAL A 53 7.76 7.15 14.75
CA VAL A 53 8.79 8.00 14.19
C VAL A 53 9.77 8.46 15.27
N VAL A 54 11.06 8.45 14.94
CA VAL A 54 12.12 9.03 15.75
C VAL A 54 12.95 9.98 14.89
N GLY A 55 13.51 11.02 15.49
CA GLY A 55 14.40 11.97 14.82
C GLY A 55 15.48 12.47 15.76
N SER A 56 16.70 12.62 15.26
CA SER A 56 17.85 13.07 16.07
C SER A 56 17.67 14.47 16.67
N ALA A 57 16.92 15.35 15.98
CA ALA A 57 16.54 16.67 16.49
C ALA A 57 15.26 16.65 17.36
N GLY A 58 14.60 15.49 17.50
CA GLY A 58 13.27 15.35 18.08
C GLY A 58 12.16 15.72 17.08
N ILE A 59 11.04 15.02 17.15
CA ILE A 59 9.91 15.22 16.22
C ILE A 59 9.08 16.42 16.66
N GLU A 60 8.71 17.26 15.71
CA GLU A 60 7.81 18.40 15.92
C GLU A 60 6.36 17.98 15.67
N ARG A 61 6.08 17.34 14.50
CA ARG A 61 4.73 16.92 14.13
C ARG A 61 4.76 15.80 13.09
N VAL A 62 3.61 15.11 12.96
CA VAL A 62 3.34 14.13 11.92
C VAL A 62 2.11 14.60 11.13
N GLU A 63 2.26 14.79 9.84
CA GLU A 63 1.21 15.23 8.92
C GLU A 63 0.65 14.04 8.15
N LEU A 64 -0.67 14.00 7.94
CA LEU A 64 -1.36 13.00 7.12
C LEU A 64 -1.77 13.61 5.79
N TYR A 65 -1.41 12.95 4.71
CA TYR A 65 -1.85 13.23 3.36
C TYR A 65 -2.71 12.07 2.85
N VAL A 66 -3.79 12.37 2.18
CA VAL A 66 -4.66 11.40 1.50
C VAL A 66 -4.73 11.82 0.04
N ASP A 67 -4.37 10.92 -0.86
CA ASP A 67 -4.32 11.15 -2.30
C ASP A 67 -3.55 12.44 -2.67
N GLY A 68 -2.46 12.68 -1.95
CA GLY A 68 -1.58 13.83 -2.14
C GLY A 68 -2.06 15.14 -1.50
N ALA A 69 -3.27 15.18 -0.92
CA ALA A 69 -3.79 16.36 -0.22
C ALA A 69 -3.55 16.27 1.29
N LEU A 70 -3.07 17.36 1.90
CA LEU A 70 -2.95 17.44 3.37
C LEU A 70 -4.34 17.32 4.01
N ALA A 71 -4.52 16.30 4.83
CA ALA A 71 -5.78 16.04 5.54
C ALA A 71 -5.76 16.62 6.96
N THR A 72 -4.74 16.30 7.75
CA THR A 72 -4.64 16.73 9.15
C THR A 72 -3.26 16.40 9.73
N ASN A 73 -3.04 16.78 11.00
CA ASN A 73 -1.93 16.25 11.79
C ASN A 73 -2.36 15.00 12.55
N VAL A 74 -1.46 14.01 12.61
CA VAL A 74 -1.67 12.78 13.39
C VAL A 74 -1.15 12.99 14.80
N PRO A 75 -1.94 12.71 15.85
CA PRO A 75 -1.46 12.74 17.23
C PRO A 75 -0.25 11.81 17.41
N SER A 76 0.82 12.31 18.03
CA SER A 76 2.06 11.58 18.30
C SER A 76 2.38 11.59 19.79
N GLY A 77 3.37 10.81 20.22
CA GLY A 77 3.76 10.67 21.63
C GLY A 77 3.22 9.40 22.29
N GLY A 78 2.64 8.48 21.50
CA GLY A 78 2.21 7.17 21.99
C GLY A 78 3.39 6.31 22.49
N LEU A 79 3.13 5.51 23.54
CA LEU A 79 4.16 4.63 24.11
C LEU A 79 4.60 3.55 23.16
N ARG A 80 5.92 3.45 22.91
CA ARG A 80 6.61 2.44 22.10
C ARG A 80 7.91 2.01 22.80
N PRO A 81 7.82 1.22 23.87
CA PRO A 81 9.01 0.73 24.57
C PRO A 81 9.96 -0.07 23.68
N ASP A 82 9.42 -0.78 22.70
CA ASP A 82 10.13 -1.52 21.66
C ASP A 82 11.02 -0.60 20.83
N ILE A 83 10.50 0.54 20.39
CA ILE A 83 11.25 1.56 19.65
C ILE A 83 12.27 2.27 20.55
N GLY A 84 11.88 2.54 21.80
CA GLY A 84 12.81 3.07 22.80
C GLY A 84 14.03 2.18 23.03
N ALA A 85 13.84 0.87 23.02
CA ALA A 85 14.93 -0.10 23.12
C ALA A 85 15.78 -0.19 21.84
N ALA A 86 15.15 -0.08 20.66
CA ALA A 86 15.83 -0.16 19.37
C ALA A 86 16.60 1.12 19.02
N TYR A 87 16.10 2.29 19.45
CA TYR A 87 16.66 3.61 19.13
C TYR A 87 16.91 4.46 20.39
N PRO A 88 17.72 3.98 21.35
CA PRO A 88 17.88 4.63 22.67
C PRO A 88 18.57 5.99 22.60
N SER A 89 19.28 6.29 21.50
CA SER A 89 19.97 7.58 21.30
C SER A 89 19.08 8.69 20.78
N TYR A 90 17.87 8.35 20.30
CA TYR A 90 16.95 9.35 19.78
C TYR A 90 16.08 9.95 20.90
N PRO A 91 15.88 11.28 20.89
CA PRO A 91 14.99 11.92 21.87
C PRO A 91 13.59 11.29 21.85
N ASP A 92 13.04 11.05 23.02
CA ASP A 92 11.68 10.55 23.23
C ASP A 92 11.32 9.25 22.47
N SER A 93 12.31 8.43 22.10
CA SER A 93 12.10 7.23 21.30
C SER A 93 11.10 6.23 21.89
N SER A 94 10.98 6.16 23.23
CA SER A 94 9.96 5.36 23.92
C SER A 94 8.54 5.94 23.83
N LYS A 95 8.39 7.15 23.29
CA LYS A 95 7.12 7.85 23.05
C LYS A 95 6.96 8.20 21.57
N SER A 96 7.46 7.36 20.69
CA SER A 96 7.56 7.60 19.25
C SER A 96 6.31 7.23 18.46
N GLY A 97 5.31 6.60 19.07
CA GLY A 97 4.10 6.18 18.39
C GLY A 97 3.24 7.37 17.93
N PHE A 98 2.67 7.25 16.74
CA PHE A 98 1.58 8.11 16.27
C PHE A 98 0.37 7.25 15.92
N SER A 99 -0.84 7.75 16.20
CA SER A 99 -2.07 7.02 15.88
C SER A 99 -3.28 7.92 15.90
N MET A 100 -4.22 7.66 14.98
CA MET A 100 -5.56 8.22 14.98
C MET A 100 -6.57 7.26 14.37
N ALA A 101 -7.82 7.35 14.82
CA ALA A 101 -8.94 6.73 14.13
C ALA A 101 -9.21 7.46 12.81
N PHE A 102 -9.40 6.70 11.73
CA PHE A 102 -9.69 7.24 10.41
C PHE A 102 -10.89 6.51 9.81
N ASN A 103 -11.87 7.26 9.31
CA ASN A 103 -13.03 6.67 8.64
C ASN A 103 -12.75 6.51 7.15
N TYR A 104 -12.32 5.32 6.76
CA TYR A 104 -12.01 4.97 5.38
C TYR A 104 -13.24 5.06 4.47
N SER A 105 -14.46 4.87 5.00
CA SER A 105 -15.70 5.01 4.20
C SER A 105 -15.98 6.44 3.73
N ASN A 106 -15.27 7.45 4.24
CA ASN A 106 -15.33 8.81 3.70
C ASN A 106 -14.64 8.95 2.34
N LEU A 107 -13.75 8.02 2.00
CA LEU A 107 -13.12 7.96 0.68
C LEU A 107 -14.05 7.24 -0.30
N ALA A 108 -13.82 7.42 -1.60
CA ALA A 108 -14.51 6.64 -2.63
C ALA A 108 -14.18 5.14 -2.49
N ALA A 109 -15.00 4.26 -3.07
CA ALA A 109 -14.57 2.87 -3.22
C ALA A 109 -13.43 2.80 -4.24
N GLY A 110 -12.47 1.91 -4.02
CA GLY A 110 -11.31 1.72 -4.89
C GLY A 110 -9.98 2.08 -4.24
N GLN A 111 -8.98 2.33 -5.05
CA GLN A 111 -7.60 2.51 -4.61
C GLN A 111 -7.33 3.96 -4.16
N HIS A 112 -6.61 4.07 -3.05
CA HIS A 112 -6.18 5.33 -2.44
C HIS A 112 -4.74 5.23 -1.95
N THR A 113 -4.12 6.38 -1.73
CA THR A 113 -2.78 6.47 -1.12
C THR A 113 -2.83 7.32 0.13
N VAL A 114 -2.28 6.80 1.23
CA VAL A 114 -1.96 7.57 2.42
C VAL A 114 -0.46 7.80 2.46
N SER A 115 -0.06 9.02 2.76
CA SER A 115 1.32 9.36 3.12
C SER A 115 1.33 10.03 4.48
N VAL A 116 2.26 9.65 5.32
CA VAL A 116 2.57 10.36 6.55
C VAL A 116 3.91 11.05 6.38
N ARG A 117 3.95 12.33 6.73
CA ARG A 117 5.16 13.16 6.72
C ARG A 117 5.54 13.51 8.14
N ALA A 118 6.70 13.09 8.56
CA ALA A 118 7.30 13.54 9.81
C ALA A 118 8.10 14.82 9.57
N VAL A 119 7.95 15.77 10.46
CA VAL A 119 8.75 17.01 10.50
C VAL A 119 9.46 17.05 11.84
N ASP A 120 10.77 17.20 11.85
CA ASP A 120 11.54 17.33 13.07
C ASP A 120 11.71 18.82 13.48
N LYS A 121 12.25 19.05 14.66
CA LYS A 121 12.48 20.40 15.20
C LYS A 121 13.56 21.19 14.47
N SER A 122 14.32 20.55 13.56
CA SER A 122 15.27 21.25 12.67
C SER A 122 14.61 21.66 11.35
N GLY A 123 13.38 21.20 11.08
CA GLY A 123 12.68 21.41 9.83
C GLY A 123 12.98 20.34 8.76
N ALA A 124 13.75 19.29 9.11
CA ALA A 124 13.93 18.15 8.22
C ALA A 124 12.62 17.34 8.11
N VAL A 125 12.43 16.68 6.98
CA VAL A 125 11.21 15.90 6.67
C VAL A 125 11.55 14.51 6.19
N GLU A 126 10.67 13.54 6.52
CA GLU A 126 10.71 12.18 6.01
C GLU A 126 9.28 11.72 5.73
N ASP A 127 9.06 10.99 4.64
CA ASP A 127 7.76 10.53 4.18
C ASP A 127 7.69 9.00 4.16
N ALA A 128 6.55 8.45 4.59
CA ALA A 128 6.20 7.05 4.40
C ALA A 128 4.79 6.93 3.81
N SER A 129 4.61 6.06 2.83
CA SER A 129 3.35 5.94 2.09
C SER A 129 2.87 4.49 2.00
N ALA A 130 1.56 4.33 1.92
CA ALA A 130 0.92 3.06 1.64
C ALA A 130 -0.25 3.24 0.68
N THR A 131 -0.29 2.42 -0.36
CA THR A 131 -1.44 2.28 -1.26
C THR A 131 -2.34 1.18 -0.73
N PHE A 132 -3.63 1.43 -0.67
CA PHE A 132 -4.65 0.52 -0.13
C PHE A 132 -5.96 0.67 -0.93
N SER A 133 -6.90 -0.23 -0.71
CA SER A 133 -8.24 -0.16 -1.30
C SER A 133 -9.29 0.15 -0.24
N VAL A 134 -10.37 0.80 -0.66
CA VAL A 134 -11.55 1.05 0.18
C VAL A 134 -12.71 0.22 -0.32
N ALA A 135 -13.29 -0.60 0.57
CA ALA A 135 -14.57 -1.25 0.38
C ALA A 135 -15.63 -0.50 1.20
N ARG A 136 -16.69 -0.05 0.55
CA ARG A 136 -17.79 0.63 1.23
C ARG A 136 -19.12 0.36 0.53
N PHE A 137 -20.21 0.54 1.26
CA PHE A 137 -21.54 0.61 0.66
C PHE A 137 -21.69 1.87 -0.19
N ASP A 138 -22.64 1.88 -1.12
CA ASP A 138 -22.92 3.07 -1.94
C ASP A 138 -23.24 4.29 -1.06
N ASN A 139 -24.04 4.10 0.00
CA ASN A 139 -24.18 5.10 1.05
C ASN A 139 -22.98 5.00 2.01
N PRO A 140 -22.12 6.02 2.10
CA PRO A 140 -20.92 5.99 2.95
C PRO A 140 -21.25 6.02 4.45
N PHE A 141 -22.45 6.44 4.81
CA PHE A 141 -22.90 6.56 6.20
C PHE A 141 -24.34 6.08 6.33
N ILE A 142 -24.54 4.90 6.87
CA ILE A 142 -25.85 4.34 7.18
C ILE A 142 -26.15 4.73 8.63
N ASP A 143 -27.08 5.67 8.81
CA ASP A 143 -27.40 6.34 10.06
C ASP A 143 -28.35 5.55 10.97
N ASP A 144 -28.97 4.49 10.45
CA ASP A 144 -29.93 3.65 11.17
C ASP A 144 -29.59 2.17 10.97
N ALA A 145 -29.37 1.47 12.06
CA ALA A 145 -29.09 0.02 12.05
C ALA A 145 -30.25 -0.79 11.43
N ALA A 146 -31.49 -0.30 11.49
CA ALA A 146 -32.64 -0.95 10.84
C ALA A 146 -32.56 -0.96 9.30
N LYS A 147 -31.72 -0.12 8.72
CA LYS A 147 -31.44 -0.12 7.28
C LYS A 147 -30.48 -1.22 6.83
N VAL A 148 -29.90 -1.95 7.78
CA VAL A 148 -29.04 -3.12 7.50
C VAL A 148 -29.79 -4.37 7.95
N SER A 149 -30.08 -5.28 7.01
CA SER A 149 -30.80 -6.51 7.28
C SER A 149 -30.06 -7.72 6.72
N LEU A 150 -30.10 -8.79 7.49
CA LEU A 150 -29.67 -10.12 7.08
C LEU A 150 -30.86 -11.02 6.66
N ASP A 151 -32.07 -10.47 6.56
CA ASP A 151 -33.26 -11.23 6.12
C ASP A 151 -33.07 -11.72 4.68
N GLY A 152 -33.11 -13.05 4.51
CA GLY A 152 -32.84 -13.68 3.21
C GLY A 152 -31.37 -13.78 2.83
N ALA A 153 -30.44 -13.27 3.67
CA ALA A 153 -29.02 -13.45 3.45
C ALA A 153 -28.58 -14.90 3.73
N THR A 154 -27.51 -15.32 3.09
CA THR A 154 -26.87 -16.61 3.36
C THR A 154 -25.41 -16.38 3.73
N VAL A 155 -24.88 -17.24 4.61
CA VAL A 155 -23.47 -17.18 5.01
C VAL A 155 -22.76 -18.41 4.47
N SER A 156 -21.62 -18.17 3.85
CA SER A 156 -20.71 -19.21 3.37
C SER A 156 -19.28 -18.95 3.83
N LEU A 157 -18.45 -19.99 3.77
CA LEU A 157 -17.02 -19.87 4.05
C LEU A 157 -16.26 -20.02 2.75
N ASP A 158 -15.25 -19.13 2.57
CA ASP A 158 -14.29 -19.23 1.49
C ASP A 158 -12.88 -19.26 2.11
N GLY A 159 -12.36 -20.48 2.32
CA GLY A 159 -11.17 -20.69 3.11
C GLY A 159 -11.37 -20.26 4.56
N GLN A 160 -10.66 -19.22 4.98
CA GLN A 160 -10.79 -18.62 6.31
C GLN A 160 -11.64 -17.34 6.32
N ALA A 161 -12.18 -16.95 5.19
CA ALA A 161 -13.06 -15.79 5.07
C ALA A 161 -14.52 -16.18 5.32
N ILE A 162 -15.29 -15.22 5.80
CA ILE A 162 -16.74 -15.29 5.92
C ILE A 162 -17.33 -14.48 4.79
N VAL A 163 -18.23 -15.07 4.01
CA VAL A 163 -18.96 -14.38 2.94
C VAL A 163 -20.44 -14.34 3.32
N ILE A 164 -21.00 -13.15 3.37
CA ILE A 164 -22.43 -12.91 3.58
C ILE A 164 -23.00 -12.53 2.21
N ASN A 165 -23.81 -13.41 1.64
CA ASN A 165 -24.46 -13.16 0.35
C ASN A 165 -25.86 -12.55 0.58
N ASN A 166 -26.24 -11.59 -0.26
CA ASN A 166 -27.54 -10.91 -0.21
C ASN A 166 -27.82 -10.13 1.09
N LEU A 167 -26.81 -9.55 1.72
CA LEU A 167 -27.00 -8.56 2.79
C LEU A 167 -27.69 -7.34 2.20
N THR A 168 -28.77 -6.88 2.83
CA THR A 168 -29.43 -5.62 2.44
C THR A 168 -28.87 -4.46 3.29
N ALA A 169 -28.44 -3.39 2.62
CA ALA A 169 -27.98 -2.17 3.27
C ALA A 169 -28.52 -0.95 2.52
N ASP A 170 -29.25 -0.09 3.23
CA ASP A 170 -29.90 1.12 2.70
C ASP A 170 -30.73 0.85 1.42
N GLY A 171 -31.52 -0.24 1.44
CA GLY A 171 -32.41 -0.65 0.35
C GLY A 171 -31.71 -1.30 -0.87
N LYS A 172 -30.43 -1.53 -0.81
CA LYS A 172 -29.64 -2.26 -1.82
C LYS A 172 -29.09 -3.56 -1.25
N THR A 173 -28.85 -4.52 -2.14
CA THR A 173 -28.35 -5.83 -1.74
C THR A 173 -26.89 -5.99 -2.16
N TYR A 174 -26.09 -6.59 -1.28
CA TYR A 174 -24.64 -6.75 -1.45
C TYR A 174 -24.19 -8.13 -1.02
N ASP A 175 -23.11 -8.60 -1.65
CA ASP A 175 -22.27 -9.66 -1.11
C ASP A 175 -21.10 -9.01 -0.36
N VAL A 176 -20.90 -9.43 0.89
CA VAL A 176 -19.90 -8.85 1.79
C VAL A 176 -18.93 -9.94 2.23
N ARG A 177 -17.64 -9.71 1.99
CA ARG A 177 -16.55 -10.57 2.43
C ARG A 177 -15.88 -9.99 3.66
N LEU A 178 -15.62 -10.85 4.63
CA LEU A 178 -14.87 -10.53 5.84
C LEU A 178 -13.66 -11.46 5.94
N ASP A 179 -12.47 -10.89 6.07
CA ASP A 179 -11.24 -11.61 6.33
C ASP A 179 -10.68 -11.28 7.71
N TRP A 180 -9.94 -12.22 8.30
CA TRP A 180 -9.27 -11.98 9.57
C TRP A 180 -8.17 -10.94 9.40
N ARG A 181 -8.21 -9.89 10.21
CA ARG A 181 -7.18 -8.85 10.28
C ARG A 181 -6.41 -8.96 11.59
N THR A 182 -5.17 -9.42 11.52
CA THR A 182 -4.33 -9.61 12.70
C THR A 182 -4.09 -8.32 13.48
N ALA A 183 -3.91 -7.19 12.79
CA ALA A 183 -3.73 -5.88 13.43
C ALA A 183 -4.95 -5.42 14.24
N ALA A 184 -6.16 -5.80 13.80
CA ALA A 184 -7.42 -5.49 14.48
C ALA A 184 -7.87 -6.60 15.44
N GLN A 185 -7.23 -7.78 15.41
CA GLN A 185 -7.63 -8.99 16.16
C GLN A 185 -9.11 -9.35 15.94
N GLY A 186 -9.57 -9.23 14.68
CA GLY A 186 -10.98 -9.47 14.33
C GLY A 186 -11.19 -9.60 12.83
N TYR A 187 -12.39 -10.04 12.46
CA TYR A 187 -12.83 -10.02 11.07
C TYR A 187 -13.14 -8.59 10.65
N ALA A 188 -12.63 -8.20 9.51
CA ALA A 188 -12.88 -6.90 8.90
C ALA A 188 -13.46 -7.07 7.49
N ILE A 189 -14.34 -6.19 7.10
CA ILE A 189 -14.86 -6.16 5.73
C ILE A 189 -13.73 -5.83 4.79
N THR A 190 -13.51 -6.72 3.80
CA THR A 190 -12.48 -6.58 2.78
C THR A 190 -13.06 -6.47 1.37
N GLN A 191 -14.35 -6.79 1.21
CA GLN A 191 -15.04 -6.61 -0.06
C GLN A 191 -16.54 -6.36 0.18
N ILE A 192 -17.11 -5.44 -0.58
CA ILE A 192 -18.55 -5.18 -0.67
C ILE A 192 -18.89 -5.10 -2.16
N THR A 193 -19.68 -6.05 -2.64
CA THR A 193 -20.09 -6.15 -4.04
C THR A 193 -21.61 -6.01 -4.14
N PRO A 194 -22.16 -5.02 -4.86
CA PRO A 194 -23.59 -4.93 -5.07
C PRO A 194 -24.11 -6.20 -5.78
N THR A 195 -25.13 -6.87 -5.21
CA THR A 195 -25.80 -7.98 -5.89
C THR A 195 -26.72 -7.43 -6.98
N GLY A 196 -26.68 -8.04 -8.16
CA GLY A 196 -27.39 -7.54 -9.34
C GLY A 196 -26.60 -6.51 -10.15
N SER A 197 -25.36 -6.18 -9.77
CA SER A 197 -24.45 -5.58 -10.74
C SER A 197 -24.28 -6.55 -11.90
N PRO A 198 -24.42 -6.10 -13.15
CA PRO A 198 -24.13 -6.96 -14.27
C PRO A 198 -22.69 -7.50 -14.11
N PRO A 199 -22.44 -8.75 -14.47
CA PRO A 199 -21.08 -9.26 -14.55
C PRO A 199 -20.25 -8.28 -15.39
N PRO A 200 -18.94 -8.18 -15.15
CA PRO A 200 -18.09 -7.28 -15.92
C PRO A 200 -18.36 -7.46 -17.42
N THR A 201 -18.48 -6.36 -18.15
CA THR A 201 -18.85 -6.36 -19.58
C THR A 201 -17.68 -6.80 -20.48
N GLY A 202 -16.98 -7.87 -20.10
CA GLY A 202 -15.88 -8.43 -20.86
C GLY A 202 -15.54 -9.82 -20.38
N ASP A 203 -15.04 -10.66 -21.30
CA ASP A 203 -14.38 -11.90 -20.95
C ASP A 203 -12.88 -11.60 -20.77
N PHE A 204 -12.43 -11.71 -19.53
CA PHE A 204 -11.03 -11.50 -19.15
C PHE A 204 -10.23 -12.81 -19.16
N SER A 205 -10.81 -13.88 -19.65
CA SER A 205 -10.08 -15.11 -19.87
C SER A 205 -9.03 -14.87 -20.95
N GLY A 206 -7.81 -15.27 -20.68
CA GLY A 206 -6.71 -15.08 -21.62
C GLY A 206 -5.35 -15.22 -20.98
N THR A 207 -4.33 -15.03 -21.78
CA THR A 207 -2.94 -15.04 -21.35
C THR A 207 -2.36 -13.65 -21.52
N TYR A 208 -1.78 -13.14 -20.45
CA TYR A 208 -1.25 -11.77 -20.35
C TYR A 208 0.23 -11.83 -20.02
N GLU A 209 1.03 -10.99 -20.66
CA GLU A 209 2.45 -10.84 -20.34
C GLU A 209 2.64 -9.78 -19.25
N TYR A 210 3.59 -10.04 -18.35
CA TYR A 210 4.02 -9.07 -17.36
C TYR A 210 5.53 -9.11 -17.16
N ASN A 211 6.10 -8.00 -16.72
CA ASN A 211 7.52 -7.86 -16.47
C ASN A 211 7.79 -7.90 -14.97
N LEU A 212 8.67 -8.78 -14.54
CA LEU A 212 9.22 -8.81 -13.20
C LEU A 212 10.58 -8.13 -13.19
N SER A 213 10.78 -7.18 -12.29
CA SER A 213 12.08 -6.57 -12.03
C SER A 213 12.59 -7.02 -10.67
N LEU A 214 13.83 -7.51 -10.63
CA LEU A 214 14.48 -7.89 -9.38
C LEU A 214 14.84 -6.64 -8.58
N VAL A 215 14.26 -6.49 -7.38
CA VAL A 215 14.53 -5.35 -6.50
C VAL A 215 15.76 -5.60 -5.61
N SER A 216 15.94 -6.83 -5.12
CA SER A 216 17.09 -7.22 -4.33
C SER A 216 17.34 -8.72 -4.44
N ASN A 217 18.59 -9.14 -4.31
CA ASN A 217 18.98 -10.55 -4.32
C ASN A 217 20.05 -10.79 -3.25
N THR A 218 19.74 -11.63 -2.27
CA THR A 218 20.69 -12.09 -1.24
C THR A 218 21.18 -13.51 -1.51
N CYS A 219 20.70 -14.13 -2.60
CA CYS A 219 21.09 -15.45 -3.01
C CYS A 219 22.44 -15.39 -3.80
N PRO A 220 23.39 -16.28 -3.58
CA PRO A 220 24.64 -16.34 -4.35
C PRO A 220 24.42 -16.71 -5.82
N THR A 221 23.26 -17.25 -6.17
CA THR A 221 22.90 -17.53 -7.56
C THR A 221 22.51 -16.24 -8.27
N GLN A 222 23.11 -16.00 -9.44
CA GLN A 222 22.73 -14.86 -10.27
C GLN A 222 21.32 -15.09 -10.83
N LEU A 223 20.37 -14.21 -10.46
CA LEU A 223 19.03 -14.18 -11.02
C LEU A 223 18.99 -13.17 -12.15
N GLU A 224 18.21 -13.46 -13.19
CA GLU A 224 18.00 -12.52 -14.28
C GLU A 224 17.32 -11.25 -13.74
N PRO A 225 17.82 -10.05 -14.09
CA PRO A 225 17.34 -8.80 -13.52
C PRO A 225 15.92 -8.45 -13.99
N ASN A 226 15.50 -8.94 -15.15
CA ASN A 226 14.17 -8.74 -15.70
C ASN A 226 13.67 -10.04 -16.32
N ILE A 227 12.50 -10.47 -15.93
CA ILE A 227 11.85 -11.68 -16.45
C ILE A 227 10.52 -11.27 -17.06
N VAL A 228 10.31 -11.62 -18.31
CA VAL A 228 9.00 -11.59 -18.95
C VAL A 228 8.30 -12.91 -18.60
N ASN A 229 7.14 -12.81 -17.98
CA ASN A 229 6.34 -13.98 -17.62
C ASN A 229 4.90 -13.78 -18.05
N THR A 230 4.10 -14.84 -18.01
CA THR A 230 2.70 -14.81 -18.40
C THR A 230 1.81 -15.23 -17.25
N LEU A 231 0.61 -14.64 -17.22
CA LEU A 231 -0.50 -15.07 -16.37
C LEU A 231 -1.64 -15.52 -17.27
N THR A 232 -2.15 -16.71 -17.04
CA THR A 232 -3.35 -17.17 -17.73
C THR A 232 -4.53 -17.11 -16.79
N PHE A 233 -5.58 -16.39 -17.17
CA PHE A 233 -6.81 -16.26 -16.41
C PHE A 233 -7.97 -16.96 -17.11
N ASN A 234 -8.85 -17.55 -16.31
CA ASN A 234 -10.18 -17.99 -16.67
C ASN A 234 -11.17 -17.26 -15.78
N GLN A 235 -12.15 -16.61 -16.39
CA GLN A 235 -13.20 -15.88 -15.68
C GLN A 235 -14.47 -16.72 -15.58
N SER A 236 -15.09 -16.67 -14.40
CA SER A 236 -16.44 -17.18 -14.17
C SER A 236 -17.21 -16.17 -13.30
N GLY A 237 -18.05 -15.37 -13.94
CA GLY A 237 -18.69 -14.24 -13.27
C GLY A 237 -17.67 -13.21 -12.80
N THR A 238 -17.63 -12.94 -11.50
CA THR A 238 -16.66 -12.04 -10.88
C THR A 238 -15.39 -12.76 -10.40
N GLN A 239 -15.29 -14.08 -10.55
CA GLN A 239 -14.15 -14.86 -10.11
C GLN A 239 -13.13 -15.04 -11.23
N LEU A 240 -11.87 -14.88 -10.87
CA LEU A 240 -10.72 -15.17 -11.71
C LEU A 240 -9.96 -16.36 -11.13
N THR A 241 -9.70 -17.35 -11.96
CA THR A 241 -8.80 -18.46 -11.66
C THR A 241 -7.78 -18.57 -12.77
N GLY A 242 -6.64 -19.17 -12.49
CA GLY A 242 -5.64 -19.29 -13.54
C GLY A 242 -4.33 -19.87 -13.07
N THR A 243 -3.29 -19.63 -13.86
CA THR A 243 -1.94 -20.11 -13.55
C THR A 243 -0.87 -19.11 -13.95
N ASP A 244 0.17 -19.04 -13.15
CA ASP A 244 1.42 -18.39 -13.50
C ASP A 244 2.16 -19.21 -14.56
N GLY A 245 2.59 -18.57 -15.63
CA GLY A 245 3.17 -19.25 -16.79
C GLY A 245 4.54 -19.87 -16.53
N TYR A 246 5.31 -19.30 -15.61
CA TYR A 246 6.63 -19.77 -15.25
C TYR A 246 6.59 -20.84 -14.15
N THR A 247 5.96 -20.50 -13.03
CA THR A 247 5.94 -21.36 -11.83
C THR A 247 4.85 -22.42 -11.87
N LYS A 248 3.86 -22.27 -12.76
CA LYS A 248 2.62 -23.07 -12.82
C LYS A 248 1.78 -22.99 -11.55
N ALA A 249 2.09 -22.02 -10.67
CA ALA A 249 1.32 -21.80 -9.46
C ALA A 249 -0.11 -21.38 -9.80
N PRO A 250 -1.10 -21.85 -9.02
CA PRO A 250 -2.48 -21.42 -9.21
C PRO A 250 -2.65 -19.95 -8.84
N LEU A 251 -3.48 -19.28 -9.61
CA LEU A 251 -3.94 -17.91 -9.37
C LEU A 251 -5.39 -17.95 -8.93
N THR A 252 -5.74 -17.13 -7.96
CA THR A 252 -7.13 -16.85 -7.61
C THR A 252 -7.31 -15.35 -7.47
N GLY A 253 -8.45 -14.84 -7.90
CA GLY A 253 -8.72 -13.43 -7.89
C GLY A 253 -10.17 -13.08 -8.15
N THR A 254 -10.45 -11.79 -8.21
CA THR A 254 -11.77 -11.25 -8.50
C THR A 254 -11.68 -10.11 -9.49
N ILE A 255 -12.77 -9.87 -10.20
CA ILE A 255 -12.96 -8.72 -11.07
C ILE A 255 -14.33 -8.10 -10.78
N ASP A 256 -14.38 -6.77 -10.73
CA ASP A 256 -15.61 -6.03 -10.50
C ASP A 256 -16.29 -5.54 -11.79
N ALA A 257 -17.47 -4.94 -11.65
CA ALA A 257 -18.25 -4.41 -12.77
C ALA A 257 -17.55 -3.24 -13.49
N GLN A 258 -16.56 -2.61 -12.87
CA GLN A 258 -15.74 -1.53 -13.42
C GLN A 258 -14.46 -2.04 -14.08
N SER A 259 -14.34 -3.38 -14.20
CA SER A 259 -13.15 -4.05 -14.76
C SER A 259 -11.89 -3.89 -13.93
N ASN A 260 -12.00 -3.52 -12.64
CA ASN A 260 -10.87 -3.62 -11.74
C ASN A 260 -10.71 -5.07 -11.30
N PHE A 261 -9.50 -5.57 -11.38
CA PHE A 261 -9.20 -6.93 -10.95
C PHE A 261 -8.15 -6.94 -9.84
N SER A 262 -8.21 -7.99 -9.04
CA SER A 262 -7.18 -8.35 -8.08
C SER A 262 -6.90 -9.83 -8.15
N PHE A 263 -5.65 -10.24 -7.97
CA PHE A 263 -5.31 -11.65 -7.88
C PHE A 263 -4.18 -11.89 -6.90
N THR A 264 -4.10 -13.12 -6.43
CA THR A 264 -2.98 -13.60 -5.61
C THR A 264 -2.45 -14.91 -6.16
N THR A 265 -1.14 -15.10 -6.06
CA THR A 265 -0.48 -16.39 -6.28
C THR A 265 0.63 -16.58 -5.25
N LYS A 266 0.84 -17.83 -4.85
CA LYS A 266 1.95 -18.22 -3.97
C LYS A 266 2.66 -19.40 -4.59
N THR A 267 3.97 -19.31 -4.67
CA THR A 267 4.81 -20.42 -5.12
C THR A 267 6.11 -20.46 -4.36
N GLN A 268 6.65 -21.65 -4.24
CA GLN A 268 7.98 -21.88 -3.71
C GLN A 268 8.80 -22.57 -4.80
N ILE A 269 9.94 -21.98 -5.14
CA ILE A 269 10.88 -22.54 -6.12
C ILE A 269 12.14 -22.94 -5.36
N ASP A 270 12.49 -24.22 -5.39
CA ASP A 270 13.71 -24.72 -4.81
C ASP A 270 14.86 -24.49 -5.82
N MET A 271 15.77 -23.60 -5.46
CA MET A 271 16.99 -23.27 -6.22
C MET A 271 18.21 -23.47 -5.31
N PRO A 272 18.68 -24.71 -5.09
CA PRO A 272 19.77 -24.95 -4.15
C PRO A 272 21.01 -24.07 -4.45
N PRO A 273 21.63 -23.40 -3.46
CA PRO A 273 21.33 -23.51 -2.02
C PRO A 273 20.19 -22.63 -1.51
N CYS A 274 19.45 -21.94 -2.37
CA CYS A 274 18.39 -21.01 -2.01
C CYS A 274 17.01 -21.62 -2.19
N LYS A 275 16.05 -21.08 -1.43
CA LYS A 275 14.61 -21.25 -1.68
C LYS A 275 14.04 -19.88 -2.00
N LEU A 276 13.33 -19.79 -3.11
CA LEU A 276 12.61 -18.59 -3.50
C LEU A 276 11.14 -18.77 -3.16
N GLU A 277 10.63 -17.93 -2.27
CA GLU A 277 9.19 -17.79 -2.07
C GLU A 277 8.70 -16.60 -2.88
N GLN A 278 7.84 -16.87 -3.86
CA GLN A 278 7.18 -15.83 -4.63
C GLN A 278 5.74 -15.69 -4.13
N ASN A 279 5.44 -14.54 -3.54
CA ASN A 279 4.09 -14.11 -3.23
C ASN A 279 3.79 -12.93 -4.14
N SER A 280 2.96 -13.13 -5.16
CA SER A 280 2.57 -12.06 -6.06
C SER A 280 1.12 -11.69 -5.82
N ASN A 281 0.88 -10.41 -5.59
CA ASN A 281 -0.45 -9.81 -5.58
C ASN A 281 -0.47 -8.79 -6.71
N GLY A 282 -1.46 -8.87 -7.55
CA GLY A 282 -1.66 -7.91 -8.62
C GLY A 282 -3.03 -7.29 -8.52
N THR A 283 -3.10 -6.00 -8.83
CA THR A 283 -4.34 -5.27 -9.04
C THR A 283 -4.19 -4.48 -10.32
N GLY A 284 -5.27 -4.25 -11.02
CA GLY A 284 -5.26 -3.45 -12.23
C GLY A 284 -6.66 -3.16 -12.72
N ASN A 285 -6.72 -2.39 -13.78
CA ASN A 285 -7.93 -2.15 -14.53
C ASN A 285 -7.69 -2.58 -15.98
N LEU A 286 -8.67 -3.23 -16.58
CA LEU A 286 -8.59 -3.59 -17.99
C LEU A 286 -9.14 -2.44 -18.83
N ILE A 287 -8.26 -1.81 -19.61
CA ILE A 287 -8.63 -0.79 -20.58
C ILE A 287 -8.55 -1.43 -21.99
N GLY A 288 -9.70 -1.76 -22.56
CA GLY A 288 -9.75 -2.49 -23.83
C GLY A 288 -9.33 -3.96 -23.65
N GLN A 289 -8.37 -4.44 -24.45
CA GLN A 289 -7.82 -5.80 -24.35
C GLN A 289 -6.41 -5.81 -23.71
N THR A 290 -6.01 -4.74 -23.04
CA THR A 290 -4.68 -4.61 -22.43
C THR A 290 -4.83 -4.38 -20.93
N ILE A 291 -4.05 -5.11 -20.13
CA ILE A 291 -3.93 -4.86 -18.68
C ILE A 291 -3.04 -3.62 -18.51
N ALA A 292 -3.54 -2.62 -17.80
CA ALA A 292 -2.81 -1.41 -17.46
C ALA A 292 -2.09 -1.58 -16.10
#